data_bf68610197a131a62000a190345444ab
#
_entry.id   bf68610197a131a62000a190345444ab
#
_cell.length_a   1.000
_cell.length_b   1.000
_cell.length_c   1.000
_cell.angle_alpha   90.00
_cell.angle_beta   90.00
_cell.angle_gamma   90.00
#
_symmetry.space_group_name_H-M   'P 1'
#
loop_
_entity.id
_entity.type
_entity.pdbx_description
1 polymer ?
#
loop_
_entity_poly.entity_id
_entity_poly.type
_entity_poly.pdbx_seq_one_letter_code
_entity_poly.pdbx_strand_id
1 'polypeptide(L)'
;MSDLLYTNGPVPYREDLFRVFHEAGIEVRFGVPAGDLRSEWERERPDRVFVPEFSAMALTALRSRKRFGFKVISLCDDSMDMICGNDFGWKHRLARRVIPHYLDGIILHSPDVRLWYQSRFGKGFFMPIIADERRVRPELERVLPLSRQIRPTEKPIIAFVGRFVGLKNIPALLRAFEPLRNRAQLVLIGDGPERPVLESMAPHALFTGFLFGDERLAWYNLIDILVLPSTQEAYGAVTGEALMAGAKVVVSRQAGSSDLVREGENGCLFDPMDEKGITDCLEKLLETLPSGRPVALRENLLPYRFETCIQDLLKEINLL
;
A
#
# COMPACT_ATOMS: atom_id res chain seq x y z
N MET A 1 7.27 13.89 -26.85
CA MET A 1 6.20 12.91 -26.52
C MET A 1 5.41 13.54 -25.38
N SER A 2 4.10 13.61 -25.51
CA SER A 2 3.20 14.14 -24.46
C SER A 2 2.41 12.96 -23.91
N ASP A 3 2.63 12.63 -22.65
CA ASP A 3 1.91 11.56 -21.97
C ASP A 3 1.04 12.16 -20.87
N LEU A 4 -0.20 11.69 -20.76
CA LEU A 4 -1.17 12.19 -19.79
C LEU A 4 -1.62 11.08 -18.84
N LEU A 5 -1.49 11.30 -17.55
CA LEU A 5 -2.02 10.41 -16.51
C LEU A 5 -3.22 11.06 -15.83
N TYR A 6 -4.34 10.37 -15.81
CA TYR A 6 -5.56 10.80 -15.15
C TYR A 6 -5.80 10.02 -13.87
N THR A 7 -6.22 10.73 -12.83
CA THR A 7 -6.65 10.13 -11.56
C THR A 7 -7.81 10.91 -10.97
N ASN A 8 -8.65 10.24 -10.18
CA ASN A 8 -9.84 10.85 -9.56
C ASN A 8 -9.51 11.91 -8.50
N GLY A 9 -8.30 11.88 -7.94
CA GLY A 9 -7.82 12.79 -6.92
C GLY A 9 -6.41 12.45 -6.45
N PRO A 10 -5.84 13.23 -5.53
CA PRO A 10 -4.55 12.93 -4.94
C PRO A 10 -4.61 11.60 -4.18
N VAL A 11 -3.63 10.73 -4.43
CA VAL A 11 -3.50 9.42 -3.81
C VAL A 11 -2.17 9.39 -3.05
N PRO A 12 -2.18 9.60 -1.71
CA PRO A 12 -0.94 9.82 -0.94
C PRO A 12 0.10 8.71 -1.09
N TYR A 13 -0.34 7.46 -1.19
CA TYR A 13 0.57 6.31 -1.37
C TYR A 13 1.15 6.18 -2.79
N ARG A 14 0.75 7.04 -3.74
CA ARG A 14 1.30 7.12 -5.11
C ARG A 14 2.01 8.45 -5.40
N GLU A 15 2.19 9.30 -4.41
CA GLU A 15 2.81 10.61 -4.56
C GLU A 15 4.20 10.52 -5.23
N ASP A 16 5.04 9.61 -4.77
CA ASP A 16 6.38 9.40 -5.34
C ASP A 16 6.32 8.89 -6.77
N LEU A 17 5.38 7.98 -7.09
CA LEU A 17 5.16 7.51 -8.46
C LEU A 17 4.76 8.67 -9.38
N PHE A 18 3.82 9.50 -8.94
CA PHE A 18 3.35 10.64 -9.74
C PHE A 18 4.43 11.71 -9.91
N ARG A 19 5.25 11.95 -8.88
CA ARG A 19 6.41 12.84 -8.98
C ARG A 19 7.39 12.37 -10.06
N VAL A 20 7.78 11.11 -10.03
CA VAL A 20 8.73 10.57 -11.02
C VAL A 20 8.11 10.48 -12.42
N PHE A 21 6.82 10.20 -12.52
CA PHE A 21 6.12 10.27 -13.81
C PHE A 21 6.16 11.69 -14.38
N HIS A 22 5.93 12.71 -13.57
CA HIS A 22 6.04 14.11 -13.98
C HIS A 22 7.48 14.46 -14.42
N GLU A 23 8.49 14.04 -13.67
CA GLU A 23 9.91 14.20 -14.03
C GLU A 23 10.27 13.50 -15.36
N ALA A 24 9.58 12.38 -15.66
CA ALA A 24 9.73 11.63 -16.91
C ALA A 24 8.90 12.21 -18.08
N GLY A 25 8.20 13.34 -17.89
CA GLY A 25 7.39 14.00 -18.91
C GLY A 25 5.96 13.45 -19.03
N ILE A 26 5.50 12.66 -18.06
CA ILE A 26 4.10 12.19 -17.96
C ILE A 26 3.32 13.19 -17.10
N GLU A 27 2.45 13.97 -17.68
CA GLU A 27 1.72 15.00 -16.97
C GLU A 27 0.53 14.42 -16.19
N VAL A 28 0.47 14.67 -14.88
CA VAL A 28 -0.58 14.13 -13.99
C VAL A 28 -1.76 15.10 -13.89
N ARG A 29 -2.95 14.63 -14.18
CA ARG A 29 -4.22 15.39 -14.16
C ARG A 29 -5.16 14.81 -13.10
N PHE A 30 -5.69 15.67 -12.24
CA PHE A 30 -6.59 15.30 -11.16
C PHE A 30 -8.03 15.74 -11.44
N GLY A 31 -8.99 14.83 -11.23
CA GLY A 31 -10.41 15.15 -11.20
C GLY A 31 -10.98 15.68 -12.52
N VAL A 32 -10.40 15.35 -13.66
CA VAL A 32 -10.90 15.79 -14.97
C VAL A 32 -12.23 15.11 -15.29
N PRO A 33 -13.31 15.86 -15.57
CA PRO A 33 -14.60 15.28 -15.94
C PRO A 33 -14.50 14.49 -17.25
N ALA A 34 -15.20 13.34 -17.33
CA ALA A 34 -15.17 12.49 -18.52
C ALA A 34 -15.63 13.20 -19.79
N GLY A 35 -16.46 14.26 -19.69
CA GLY A 35 -16.92 15.10 -20.80
C GLY A 35 -15.80 15.95 -21.42
N ASP A 36 -14.80 16.34 -20.67
CA ASP A 36 -13.75 17.27 -21.08
C ASP A 36 -12.53 16.56 -21.68
N LEU A 37 -12.40 15.26 -21.46
CA LEU A 37 -11.25 14.45 -21.89
C LEU A 37 -10.97 14.55 -23.38
N ARG A 38 -12.01 14.53 -24.22
CA ARG A 38 -11.82 14.53 -25.68
C ARG A 38 -11.29 15.86 -26.21
N SER A 39 -11.75 16.98 -25.66
CA SER A 39 -11.26 18.31 -25.99
C SER A 39 -9.81 18.50 -25.55
N GLU A 40 -9.46 17.93 -24.41
CA GLU A 40 -8.09 17.92 -23.93
C GLU A 40 -7.16 17.10 -24.84
N TRP A 41 -7.56 15.87 -25.22
CA TRP A 41 -6.77 15.03 -26.15
C TRP A 41 -6.64 15.64 -27.57
N GLU A 42 -7.62 16.43 -27.98
CA GLU A 42 -7.55 17.15 -29.27
C GLU A 42 -6.51 18.27 -29.22
N ARG A 43 -6.37 18.94 -28.08
CA ARG A 43 -5.39 20.02 -27.86
C ARG A 43 -3.99 19.49 -27.60
N GLU A 44 -3.85 18.52 -26.69
CA GLU A 44 -2.56 18.03 -26.18
C GLU A 44 -1.91 16.98 -27.08
N ARG A 45 -2.70 16.24 -27.88
CA ARG A 45 -2.21 15.15 -28.77
C ARG A 45 -1.28 14.17 -28.06
N PRO A 46 -1.72 13.52 -26.96
CA PRO A 46 -0.85 12.62 -26.20
C PRO A 46 -0.45 11.38 -27.04
N ASP A 47 0.74 10.85 -26.76
CA ASP A 47 1.18 9.55 -27.28
C ASP A 47 0.63 8.39 -26.44
N ARG A 48 0.56 8.62 -25.11
CA ARG A 48 0.04 7.65 -24.13
C ARG A 48 -0.91 8.32 -23.15
N VAL A 49 -1.98 7.61 -22.81
CA VAL A 49 -2.98 8.02 -21.83
C VAL A 49 -3.06 6.97 -20.73
N PHE A 50 -2.72 7.38 -19.49
CA PHE A 50 -2.81 6.54 -18.32
C PHE A 50 -4.13 6.81 -17.61
N VAL A 51 -4.86 5.75 -17.25
CA VAL A 51 -6.20 5.82 -16.69
C VAL A 51 -6.32 5.00 -15.40
N PRO A 52 -7.19 5.41 -14.45
CA PRO A 52 -7.40 4.63 -13.24
C PRO A 52 -8.22 3.39 -13.54
N GLU A 53 -7.71 2.22 -13.17
CA GLU A 53 -8.40 0.92 -13.20
C GLU A 53 -9.16 0.64 -14.52
N PHE A 54 -10.28 -0.08 -14.44
CA PHE A 54 -11.20 -0.36 -15.55
C PHE A 54 -12.43 0.56 -15.52
N SER A 55 -12.17 1.84 -15.33
CA SER A 55 -13.16 2.88 -15.09
C SER A 55 -13.90 3.33 -16.35
N ALA A 56 -14.92 4.20 -16.16
CA ALA A 56 -15.59 4.90 -17.27
C ALA A 56 -14.59 5.73 -18.10
N MET A 57 -13.57 6.28 -17.46
CA MET A 57 -12.48 7.01 -18.12
C MET A 57 -11.67 6.08 -19.04
N ALA A 58 -11.34 4.86 -18.58
CA ALA A 58 -10.69 3.85 -19.40
C ALA A 58 -11.52 3.51 -20.66
N LEU A 59 -12.84 3.34 -20.51
CA LEU A 59 -13.74 3.10 -21.65
C LEU A 59 -13.78 4.29 -22.63
N THR A 60 -13.75 5.51 -22.11
CA THR A 60 -13.72 6.73 -22.94
C THR A 60 -12.41 6.83 -23.73
N ALA A 61 -11.28 6.55 -23.08
CA ALA A 61 -9.97 6.51 -23.72
C ALA A 61 -9.92 5.45 -24.82
N LEU A 62 -10.35 4.21 -24.53
CA LEU A 62 -10.36 3.11 -25.49
C LEU A 62 -11.24 3.40 -26.72
N ARG A 63 -12.38 4.05 -26.54
CA ARG A 63 -13.25 4.46 -27.67
C ARG A 63 -12.62 5.57 -28.53
N SER A 64 -11.78 6.40 -27.92
CA SER A 64 -11.19 7.58 -28.56
C SER A 64 -9.82 7.30 -29.16
N ARG A 65 -9.11 6.24 -28.75
CA ARG A 65 -7.72 5.98 -29.13
C ARG A 65 -7.45 5.91 -30.63
N LYS A 66 -8.40 5.35 -31.43
CA LYS A 66 -8.26 5.29 -32.88
C LYS A 66 -8.33 6.68 -33.55
N ARG A 67 -9.13 7.57 -32.98
CA ARG A 67 -9.27 8.96 -33.48
C ARG A 67 -8.02 9.79 -33.18
N PHE A 68 -7.43 9.61 -32.03
CA PHE A 68 -6.33 10.46 -31.56
C PHE A 68 -4.94 9.81 -31.67
N GLY A 69 -4.87 8.49 -31.88
CA GLY A 69 -3.62 7.75 -32.14
C GLY A 69 -2.84 7.33 -30.90
N PHE A 70 -3.35 7.58 -29.66
CA PHE A 70 -2.64 7.25 -28.43
C PHE A 70 -2.81 5.80 -27.97
N LYS A 71 -1.89 5.33 -27.13
CA LYS A 71 -1.98 4.08 -26.38
C LYS A 71 -2.65 4.31 -25.02
N VAL A 72 -3.30 3.27 -24.49
CA VAL A 72 -4.03 3.34 -23.20
C VAL A 72 -3.45 2.36 -22.22
N ILE A 73 -2.96 2.88 -21.09
CA ILE A 73 -2.35 2.12 -20.00
C ILE A 73 -3.21 2.31 -18.74
N SER A 74 -3.54 1.24 -18.04
CA SER A 74 -4.30 1.30 -16.80
C SER A 74 -3.37 1.23 -15.56
N LEU A 75 -3.65 2.04 -14.53
CA LEU A 75 -3.13 1.85 -13.18
C LEU A 75 -4.19 1.09 -12.39
N CYS A 76 -3.90 -0.15 -12.01
CA CYS A 76 -4.88 -1.05 -11.42
C CYS A 76 -4.45 -1.48 -10.01
N ASP A 77 -5.34 -1.28 -9.04
CA ASP A 77 -5.15 -1.62 -7.63
C ASP A 77 -5.84 -2.97 -7.25
N ASP A 78 -6.04 -3.86 -8.23
CA ASP A 78 -6.59 -5.19 -7.97
C ASP A 78 -5.68 -6.00 -7.04
N SER A 79 -6.30 -6.71 -6.08
CA SER A 79 -5.67 -7.81 -5.33
C SER A 79 -6.15 -9.16 -5.85
N MET A 80 -5.48 -10.25 -5.47
CA MET A 80 -5.93 -11.61 -5.83
C MET A 80 -7.32 -11.91 -5.26
N ASP A 81 -7.65 -11.42 -4.06
CA ASP A 81 -8.98 -11.54 -3.47
C ASP A 81 -10.05 -10.83 -4.32
N MET A 82 -9.75 -9.64 -4.81
CA MET A 82 -10.64 -8.89 -5.69
C MET A 82 -10.86 -9.58 -7.04
N ILE A 83 -9.86 -10.30 -7.52
CA ILE A 83 -9.93 -11.05 -8.78
C ILE A 83 -10.70 -12.36 -8.63
N CYS A 84 -10.44 -13.09 -7.54
CA CYS A 84 -11.00 -14.42 -7.28
C CYS A 84 -12.33 -14.36 -6.51
N GLY A 85 -12.57 -13.29 -5.74
CA GLY A 85 -13.76 -13.11 -4.91
C GLY A 85 -15.01 -12.73 -5.71
N ASN A 86 -16.18 -13.01 -5.12
CA ASN A 86 -17.48 -12.67 -5.71
C ASN A 86 -18.06 -11.33 -5.23
N ASP A 87 -17.34 -10.59 -4.39
CA ASP A 87 -17.85 -9.44 -3.63
C ASP A 87 -18.10 -8.19 -4.48
N PHE A 88 -17.54 -8.15 -5.68
CA PHE A 88 -17.78 -7.05 -6.62
C PHE A 88 -18.95 -7.34 -7.54
N GLY A 89 -19.84 -6.35 -7.71
CA GLY A 89 -21.00 -6.45 -8.58
C GLY A 89 -20.64 -6.88 -10.02
N TRP A 90 -21.59 -7.50 -10.72
CA TRP A 90 -21.39 -8.08 -12.05
C TRP A 90 -20.74 -7.14 -13.08
N LYS A 91 -20.97 -5.82 -12.95
CA LYS A 91 -20.35 -4.80 -13.84
C LYS A 91 -18.83 -4.77 -13.69
N HIS A 92 -18.30 -4.81 -12.47
CA HIS A 92 -16.86 -4.83 -12.20
C HIS A 92 -16.22 -6.13 -12.70
N ARG A 93 -16.88 -7.28 -12.47
CA ARG A 93 -16.41 -8.57 -13.00
C ARG A 93 -16.34 -8.59 -14.52
N LEU A 94 -17.34 -8.01 -15.18
CA LEU A 94 -17.36 -7.90 -16.64
C LEU A 94 -16.24 -6.96 -17.12
N ALA A 95 -16.06 -5.81 -16.49
CA ALA A 95 -15.00 -4.85 -16.81
C ALA A 95 -13.61 -5.50 -16.76
N ARG A 96 -13.30 -6.26 -15.70
CA ARG A 96 -12.04 -7.02 -15.55
C ARG A 96 -11.82 -8.09 -16.63
N ARG A 97 -12.88 -8.64 -17.17
CA ARG A 97 -12.78 -9.66 -18.23
C ARG A 97 -12.62 -9.07 -19.62
N VAL A 98 -13.18 -7.88 -19.86
CA VAL A 98 -13.30 -7.30 -21.20
C VAL A 98 -12.27 -6.20 -21.44
N ILE A 99 -12.15 -5.24 -20.55
CA ILE A 99 -11.31 -4.05 -20.74
C ILE A 99 -9.84 -4.39 -20.95
N PRO A 100 -9.22 -5.31 -20.20
CA PRO A 100 -7.80 -5.65 -20.35
C PRO A 100 -7.40 -6.10 -21.77
N HIS A 101 -8.29 -6.73 -22.52
CA HIS A 101 -8.01 -7.13 -23.90
C HIS A 101 -7.68 -5.94 -24.81
N TYR A 102 -8.22 -4.78 -24.51
CA TYR A 102 -8.11 -3.58 -25.33
C TYR A 102 -7.06 -2.57 -24.85
N LEU A 103 -6.53 -2.74 -23.65
CA LEU A 103 -5.44 -1.91 -23.11
C LEU A 103 -4.12 -2.23 -23.81
N ASP A 104 -3.20 -1.30 -23.82
CA ASP A 104 -1.84 -1.49 -24.31
C ASP A 104 -0.90 -1.92 -23.17
N GLY A 105 -1.22 -1.58 -21.91
CA GLY A 105 -0.51 -2.00 -20.71
C GLY A 105 -1.35 -1.88 -19.44
N ILE A 106 -0.94 -2.57 -18.38
CA ILE A 106 -1.58 -2.51 -17.05
C ILE A 106 -0.48 -2.47 -16.00
N ILE A 107 -0.44 -1.40 -15.21
CA ILE A 107 0.49 -1.26 -14.09
C ILE A 107 -0.17 -1.86 -12.84
N LEU A 108 0.52 -2.81 -12.21
CA LEU A 108 0.02 -3.64 -11.13
C LEU A 108 1.01 -3.62 -9.97
N HIS A 109 0.51 -3.65 -8.75
CA HIS A 109 1.31 -3.49 -7.55
C HIS A 109 1.78 -4.81 -6.90
N SER A 110 1.21 -5.96 -7.31
CA SER A 110 1.56 -7.28 -6.78
C SER A 110 2.09 -8.21 -7.89
N PRO A 111 3.16 -8.98 -7.64
CA PRO A 111 3.69 -9.96 -8.59
C PRO A 111 2.66 -11.01 -9.02
N ASP A 112 1.85 -11.51 -8.08
CA ASP A 112 0.84 -12.54 -8.36
C ASP A 112 -0.27 -12.01 -9.26
N VAL A 113 -0.74 -10.79 -8.99
CA VAL A 113 -1.72 -10.10 -9.83
C VAL A 113 -1.13 -9.81 -11.20
N ARG A 114 0.14 -9.36 -11.28
CA ARG A 114 0.85 -9.19 -12.55
C ARG A 114 0.89 -10.50 -13.35
N LEU A 115 1.30 -11.60 -12.74
CA LEU A 115 1.36 -12.90 -13.40
C LEU A 115 -0.02 -13.34 -13.90
N TRP A 116 -1.07 -13.10 -13.13
CA TRP A 116 -2.43 -13.41 -13.54
C TRP A 116 -2.86 -12.63 -14.79
N TYR A 117 -2.61 -11.31 -14.83
CA TYR A 117 -2.92 -10.48 -16.00
C TYR A 117 -2.01 -10.81 -17.19
N GLN A 118 -0.73 -11.04 -16.95
CA GLN A 118 0.24 -11.41 -17.98
C GLN A 118 -0.14 -12.73 -18.66
N SER A 119 -0.53 -13.76 -17.88
CA SER A 119 -0.91 -15.07 -18.44
C SER A 119 -2.19 -15.03 -19.28
N ARG A 120 -3.12 -14.10 -18.99
CA ARG A 120 -4.43 -14.01 -19.65
C ARG A 120 -4.47 -13.02 -20.80
N PHE A 121 -3.74 -11.93 -20.70
CA PHE A 121 -3.83 -10.79 -21.61
C PHE A 121 -2.49 -10.42 -22.25
N GLY A 122 -1.38 -11.02 -21.83
CA GLY A 122 -0.05 -10.67 -22.29
C GLY A 122 0.41 -9.27 -21.86
N LYS A 123 -0.21 -8.69 -20.81
CA LYS A 123 -0.04 -7.28 -20.40
C LYS A 123 0.03 -7.20 -18.89
N GLY A 124 1.10 -6.65 -18.38
CA GLY A 124 1.27 -6.49 -16.94
C GLY A 124 2.65 -5.93 -16.63
N PHE A 125 2.71 -4.68 -16.18
CA PHE A 125 3.90 -4.04 -15.64
C PHE A 125 3.86 -4.10 -14.12
N PHE A 126 5.00 -4.21 -13.49
CA PHE A 126 5.08 -4.27 -12.04
C PHE A 126 5.56 -2.94 -11.47
N MET A 127 4.78 -2.39 -10.53
CA MET A 127 5.19 -1.27 -9.70
C MET A 127 4.55 -1.41 -8.32
N PRO A 128 5.30 -1.84 -7.30
CA PRO A 128 4.77 -1.96 -5.95
C PRO A 128 4.38 -0.58 -5.40
N ILE A 129 3.39 -0.55 -4.51
CA ILE A 129 3.01 0.67 -3.81
C ILE A 129 3.96 0.86 -2.62
N ILE A 130 5.11 1.42 -2.88
CA ILE A 130 6.14 1.77 -1.89
C ILE A 130 6.56 3.22 -2.11
N ALA A 131 6.99 3.87 -1.04
CA ALA A 131 7.52 5.23 -1.12
C ALA A 131 9.00 5.26 -1.56
N ASP A 132 9.44 6.39 -2.08
CA ASP A 132 10.86 6.62 -2.41
C ASP A 132 11.68 6.75 -1.12
N GLU A 133 12.58 5.80 -0.89
CA GLU A 133 13.43 5.77 0.30
C GLU A 133 14.34 7.01 0.39
N ARG A 134 14.73 7.60 -0.73
CA ARG A 134 15.57 8.82 -0.77
C ARG A 134 14.86 10.03 -0.20
N ARG A 135 13.52 10.05 -0.27
CA ARG A 135 12.68 11.09 0.33
C ARG A 135 12.35 10.78 1.80
N VAL A 136 11.90 9.56 2.07
CA VAL A 136 11.32 9.23 3.39
C VAL A 136 12.38 9.01 4.46
N ARG A 137 13.52 8.39 4.14
CA ARG A 137 14.53 8.08 5.16
C ARG A 137 15.17 9.31 5.82
N PRO A 138 15.53 10.40 5.09
CA PRO A 138 15.95 11.64 5.74
C PRO A 138 14.90 12.24 6.68
N GLU A 139 13.60 12.11 6.35
CA GLU A 139 12.53 12.59 7.23
C GLU A 139 12.41 11.74 8.49
N LEU A 140 12.52 10.40 8.39
CA LEU A 140 12.58 9.52 9.55
C LEU A 140 13.76 9.86 10.48
N GLU A 141 14.92 10.15 9.91
CA GLU A 141 16.11 10.57 10.67
C GLU A 141 15.87 11.92 11.37
N ARG A 142 15.32 12.88 10.67
CA ARG A 142 15.02 14.22 11.19
C ARG A 142 14.11 14.19 12.41
N VAL A 143 13.14 13.29 12.45
CA VAL A 143 12.18 13.18 13.55
C VAL A 143 12.63 12.29 14.72
N LEU A 144 13.84 11.74 14.72
CA LEU A 144 14.36 10.92 15.81
C LEU A 144 14.34 11.62 17.21
N PRO A 145 14.63 12.93 17.33
CA PRO A 145 14.46 13.61 18.61
C PRO A 145 13.03 13.54 19.15
N LEU A 146 12.04 13.75 18.29
CA LEU A 146 10.63 13.62 18.64
C LEU A 146 10.28 12.17 19.02
N SER A 147 10.79 11.20 18.28
CA SER A 147 10.59 9.78 18.60
C SER A 147 11.08 9.44 20.00
N ARG A 148 12.27 9.95 20.40
CA ARG A 148 12.79 9.75 21.76
C ARG A 148 11.91 10.39 22.82
N GLN A 149 11.36 11.56 22.55
CA GLN A 149 10.50 12.31 23.47
C GLN A 149 9.16 11.60 23.72
N ILE A 150 8.53 11.06 22.65
CA ILE A 150 7.20 10.45 22.74
C ILE A 150 7.23 8.96 23.08
N ARG A 151 8.39 8.34 23.20
CA ARG A 151 8.52 6.89 23.47
C ARG A 151 7.85 6.53 24.79
N PRO A 152 6.80 5.67 24.80
CA PRO A 152 6.00 5.43 26.00
C PRO A 152 6.63 4.39 26.94
N THR A 153 7.54 3.55 26.45
CA THR A 153 8.05 2.37 27.17
C THR A 153 9.39 1.90 26.62
N GLU A 154 10.15 1.15 27.42
CA GLU A 154 11.34 0.41 26.96
C GLU A 154 11.00 -0.97 26.39
N LYS A 155 9.76 -1.45 26.56
CA LYS A 155 9.32 -2.71 25.94
C LYS A 155 9.25 -2.57 24.42
N PRO A 156 9.35 -3.69 23.67
CA PRO A 156 9.02 -3.70 22.25
C PRO A 156 7.62 -3.14 21.98
N ILE A 157 7.48 -2.36 20.92
CA ILE A 157 6.20 -1.78 20.51
C ILE A 157 5.63 -2.58 19.36
N ILE A 158 4.47 -3.20 19.62
CA ILE A 158 3.62 -3.82 18.60
C ILE A 158 2.55 -2.80 18.25
N ALA A 159 2.39 -2.48 16.96
CA ALA A 159 1.44 -1.45 16.56
C ALA A 159 0.50 -1.90 15.44
N PHE A 160 -0.71 -1.33 15.47
CA PHE A 160 -1.61 -1.23 14.34
C PHE A 160 -1.69 0.23 13.88
N VAL A 161 -1.73 0.45 12.57
CA VAL A 161 -1.89 1.78 11.97
C VAL A 161 -3.03 1.75 10.96
N GLY A 162 -4.08 2.55 11.16
CA GLY A 162 -5.19 2.62 10.22
C GLY A 162 -6.52 3.04 10.81
N ARG A 163 -7.58 2.95 10.00
CA ARG A 163 -8.96 3.23 10.45
C ARG A 163 -9.50 2.08 11.30
N PHE A 164 -10.24 2.42 12.36
CA PHE A 164 -10.86 1.43 13.24
C PHE A 164 -12.25 1.05 12.71
N VAL A 165 -12.25 0.10 11.76
CA VAL A 165 -13.44 -0.43 11.08
C VAL A 165 -13.35 -1.96 10.97
N GLY A 166 -14.50 -2.66 10.85
CA GLY A 166 -14.61 -4.12 10.90
C GLY A 166 -13.65 -4.87 10.00
N LEU A 167 -13.45 -4.41 8.76
CA LEU A 167 -12.53 -5.03 7.81
C LEU A 167 -11.07 -5.07 8.28
N LYS A 168 -10.68 -4.21 9.23
CA LYS A 168 -9.34 -4.18 9.80
C LYS A 168 -9.11 -5.24 10.87
N ASN A 169 -10.16 -5.90 11.34
CA ASN A 169 -10.10 -7.05 12.27
C ASN A 169 -9.23 -6.80 13.52
N ILE A 170 -9.27 -5.56 14.04
CA ILE A 170 -8.50 -5.16 15.22
C ILE A 170 -8.83 -6.02 16.45
N PRO A 171 -10.11 -6.43 16.70
CA PRO A 171 -10.43 -7.31 17.81
C PRO A 171 -9.63 -8.62 17.84
N ALA A 172 -9.33 -9.22 16.67
CA ALA A 172 -8.48 -10.41 16.61
C ALA A 172 -7.04 -10.11 17.07
N LEU A 173 -6.47 -8.97 16.66
CA LEU A 173 -5.17 -8.52 17.17
C LEU A 173 -5.19 -8.34 18.70
N LEU A 174 -6.25 -7.72 19.25
CA LEU A 174 -6.34 -7.49 20.70
C LEU A 174 -6.31 -8.81 21.49
N ARG A 175 -7.09 -9.80 21.03
CA ARG A 175 -7.10 -11.15 21.66
C ARG A 175 -5.76 -11.86 21.50
N ALA A 176 -5.17 -11.80 20.31
CA ALA A 176 -3.87 -12.41 20.03
C ALA A 176 -2.72 -11.78 20.83
N PHE A 177 -2.82 -10.49 21.14
CA PHE A 177 -1.82 -9.77 21.93
C PHE A 177 -1.93 -10.04 23.44
N GLU A 178 -3.09 -10.40 23.97
CA GLU A 178 -3.32 -10.52 25.42
C GLU A 178 -2.27 -11.39 26.17
N PRO A 179 -1.83 -12.56 25.66
CA PRO A 179 -0.76 -13.34 26.27
C PRO A 179 0.59 -12.60 26.34
N LEU A 180 0.79 -11.60 25.47
CA LEU A 180 2.07 -10.91 25.27
C LEU A 180 2.18 -9.58 26.03
N ARG A 181 1.12 -9.13 26.73
CA ARG A 181 1.04 -7.80 27.38
C ARG A 181 2.17 -7.49 28.36
N ASN A 182 2.76 -8.51 28.97
CA ASN A 182 3.90 -8.33 29.87
C ASN A 182 5.23 -8.20 29.13
N ARG A 183 5.32 -8.65 27.87
CA ARG A 183 6.53 -8.69 27.04
C ARG A 183 6.63 -7.50 26.07
N ALA A 184 5.50 -6.90 25.67
CA ALA A 184 5.44 -5.83 24.70
C ALA A 184 4.37 -4.79 25.07
N GLN A 185 4.39 -3.64 24.42
CA GLN A 185 3.35 -2.61 24.48
C GLN A 185 2.57 -2.61 23.16
N LEU A 186 1.24 -2.69 23.27
CA LEU A 186 0.36 -2.51 22.11
C LEU A 186 0.03 -1.03 21.92
N VAL A 187 0.16 -0.55 20.69
CA VAL A 187 -0.15 0.82 20.28
C VAL A 187 -1.09 0.79 19.07
N LEU A 188 -2.22 1.48 19.16
CA LEU A 188 -3.21 1.61 18.11
C LEU A 188 -3.20 3.04 17.59
N ILE A 189 -2.67 3.23 16.38
CA ILE A 189 -2.52 4.53 15.72
C ILE A 189 -3.63 4.69 14.69
N GLY A 190 -4.53 5.62 14.95
CA GLY A 190 -5.68 5.87 14.09
C GLY A 190 -6.96 6.12 14.86
N ASP A 191 -8.06 6.15 14.14
CA ASP A 191 -9.39 6.38 14.70
C ASP A 191 -10.47 5.72 13.86
N GLY A 192 -11.68 5.64 14.39
CA GLY A 192 -12.84 5.12 13.66
C GLY A 192 -14.00 4.73 14.58
N PRO A 193 -15.13 4.29 13.98
CA PRO A 193 -16.35 4.01 14.72
C PRO A 193 -16.21 2.90 15.76
N GLU A 194 -15.24 2.00 15.63
CA GLU A 194 -15.02 0.91 16.58
C GLU A 194 -14.18 1.31 17.82
N ARG A 195 -13.61 2.52 17.85
CA ARG A 195 -12.72 2.96 18.94
C ARG A 195 -13.28 2.71 20.34
N PRO A 196 -14.53 3.09 20.68
CA PRO A 196 -15.04 2.88 22.05
C PRO A 196 -15.07 1.41 22.48
N VAL A 197 -15.37 0.51 21.54
CA VAL A 197 -15.38 -0.94 21.78
C VAL A 197 -13.96 -1.45 21.98
N LEU A 198 -13.02 -1.03 21.12
CA LEU A 198 -11.62 -1.45 21.20
C LEU A 198 -10.95 -0.98 22.50
N GLU A 199 -11.20 0.25 22.93
CA GLU A 199 -10.72 0.77 24.22
C GLU A 199 -11.24 -0.05 25.42
N SER A 200 -12.51 -0.48 25.35
CA SER A 200 -13.08 -1.35 26.38
C SER A 200 -12.47 -2.75 26.41
N MET A 201 -12.10 -3.29 25.24
CA MET A 201 -11.48 -4.62 25.10
C MET A 201 -10.00 -4.63 25.56
N ALA A 202 -9.28 -3.53 25.36
CA ALA A 202 -7.85 -3.45 25.65
C ALA A 202 -7.47 -2.13 26.38
N PRO A 203 -7.91 -1.95 27.64
CA PRO A 203 -7.64 -0.72 28.38
C PRO A 203 -6.15 -0.50 28.69
N HIS A 204 -5.32 -1.50 28.50
CA HIS A 204 -3.86 -1.44 28.65
C HIS A 204 -3.12 -1.05 27.35
N ALA A 205 -3.81 -1.01 26.21
CA ALA A 205 -3.25 -0.55 24.97
C ALA A 205 -3.21 0.98 24.88
N LEU A 206 -2.23 1.52 24.17
CA LEU A 206 -2.15 2.95 23.93
C LEU A 206 -2.88 3.32 22.63
N PHE A 207 -3.89 4.16 22.73
CA PHE A 207 -4.63 4.71 21.60
C PHE A 207 -4.17 6.15 21.36
N THR A 208 -3.48 6.40 20.25
CA THR A 208 -2.92 7.72 19.96
C THR A 208 -3.91 8.66 19.27
N GLY A 209 -4.98 8.13 18.68
CA GLY A 209 -5.80 8.86 17.72
C GLY A 209 -5.15 8.94 16.34
N PHE A 210 -5.73 9.79 15.49
CA PHE A 210 -5.21 9.98 14.13
C PHE A 210 -3.98 10.90 14.15
N LEU A 211 -2.88 10.46 13.53
CA LEU A 211 -1.60 11.18 13.48
C LEU A 211 -1.20 11.51 12.04
N PHE A 212 -0.55 12.66 11.83
CA PHE A 212 0.02 13.07 10.55
C PHE A 212 1.39 13.70 10.70
N GLY A 213 2.05 13.91 9.54
CA GLY A 213 3.33 14.60 9.48
C GLY A 213 4.38 13.97 10.38
N ASP A 214 5.05 14.81 11.12
CA ASP A 214 6.19 14.43 11.96
C ASP A 214 5.82 13.46 13.09
N GLU A 215 4.65 13.59 13.69
CA GLU A 215 4.20 12.67 14.74
C GLU A 215 4.02 11.26 14.21
N ARG A 216 3.39 11.09 13.04
CA ARG A 216 3.22 9.80 12.39
C ARG A 216 4.58 9.16 12.06
N LEU A 217 5.51 9.92 11.50
CA LEU A 217 6.85 9.46 11.19
C LEU A 217 7.63 9.08 12.46
N ALA A 218 7.49 9.87 13.53
CA ALA A 218 8.14 9.60 14.79
C ALA A 218 7.66 8.27 15.41
N TRP A 219 6.38 7.94 15.27
CA TRP A 219 5.85 6.64 15.69
C TRP A 219 6.39 5.49 14.86
N TYR A 220 6.54 5.64 13.53
CA TYR A 220 7.16 4.58 12.71
C TYR A 220 8.58 4.24 13.16
N ASN A 221 9.38 5.21 13.62
CA ASN A 221 10.69 4.94 14.21
C ASN A 221 10.62 4.12 15.51
N LEU A 222 9.49 4.12 16.21
CA LEU A 222 9.30 3.41 17.49
C LEU A 222 8.72 2.01 17.30
N ILE A 223 7.92 1.78 16.26
CA ILE A 223 7.28 0.50 16.00
C ILE A 223 8.32 -0.58 15.77
N ASP A 224 8.29 -1.65 16.55
CA ASP A 224 9.13 -2.82 16.36
C ASP A 224 8.47 -3.87 15.48
N ILE A 225 7.16 -4.06 15.66
CA ILE A 225 6.34 -4.96 14.83
C ILE A 225 5.05 -4.24 14.47
N LEU A 226 4.80 -4.07 13.17
CA LEU A 226 3.50 -3.63 12.66
C LEU A 226 2.61 -4.85 12.41
N VAL A 227 1.35 -4.79 12.83
CA VAL A 227 0.36 -5.84 12.52
C VAL A 227 -0.73 -5.27 11.60
N LEU A 228 -0.97 -5.95 10.49
CA LEU A 228 -2.07 -5.66 9.57
C LEU A 228 -3.02 -6.87 9.52
N PRO A 229 -4.02 -6.96 10.43
CA PRO A 229 -4.84 -8.15 10.63
C PRO A 229 -6.10 -8.18 9.73
N SER A 230 -6.14 -7.35 8.70
CA SER A 230 -7.32 -7.11 7.87
C SER A 230 -7.85 -8.40 7.24
N THR A 231 -9.17 -8.60 7.31
CA THR A 231 -9.88 -9.67 6.59
C THR A 231 -10.05 -9.35 5.11
N GLN A 232 -9.99 -8.06 4.76
CA GLN A 232 -9.98 -7.58 3.39
C GLN A 232 -9.16 -6.28 3.33
N GLU A 233 -8.16 -6.26 2.46
CA GLU A 233 -7.27 -5.10 2.29
C GLU A 233 -6.79 -5.02 0.84
N ALA A 234 -7.16 -3.97 0.13
CA ALA A 234 -6.76 -3.80 -1.27
C ALA A 234 -5.23 -3.77 -1.42
N TYR A 235 -4.55 -3.01 -0.55
CA TYR A 235 -3.08 -3.03 -0.49
C TYR A 235 -2.56 -3.05 0.94
N GLY A 236 -2.71 -1.96 1.72
CA GLY A 236 -2.14 -1.80 3.05
C GLY A 236 -0.76 -1.13 3.01
N ALA A 237 -0.71 0.11 2.52
CA ALA A 237 0.54 0.89 2.38
C ALA A 237 1.35 1.03 3.68
N VAL A 238 0.70 0.94 4.84
CA VAL A 238 1.33 0.97 6.17
C VAL A 238 2.38 -0.13 6.35
N THR A 239 2.24 -1.27 5.66
CA THR A 239 3.24 -2.36 5.64
C THR A 239 4.57 -1.87 5.05
N GLY A 240 4.52 -1.21 3.90
CA GLY A 240 5.70 -0.63 3.26
C GLY A 240 6.32 0.50 4.09
N GLU A 241 5.50 1.36 4.69
CA GLU A 241 5.96 2.44 5.59
C GLU A 241 6.71 1.87 6.81
N ALA A 242 6.18 0.81 7.42
CA ALA A 242 6.80 0.16 8.58
C ALA A 242 8.12 -0.54 8.22
N LEU A 243 8.16 -1.30 7.13
CA LEU A 243 9.38 -1.95 6.63
C LEU A 243 10.47 -0.92 6.31
N MET A 244 10.10 0.21 5.70
CA MET A 244 11.04 1.29 5.40
C MET A 244 11.64 1.92 6.66
N ALA A 245 10.85 2.03 7.74
CA ALA A 245 11.31 2.48 9.05
C ALA A 245 12.07 1.39 9.84
N GLY A 246 12.23 0.18 9.27
CA GLY A 246 12.95 -0.94 9.88
C GLY A 246 12.14 -1.68 10.95
N ALA A 247 10.81 -1.59 10.92
CA ALA A 247 9.92 -2.45 11.69
C ALA A 247 9.73 -3.79 10.99
N LYS A 248 9.61 -4.89 11.74
CA LYS A 248 9.10 -6.16 11.20
C LYS A 248 7.60 -6.09 11.07
N VAL A 249 7.02 -6.97 10.26
CA VAL A 249 5.58 -6.93 9.98
C VAL A 249 4.91 -8.30 10.17
N VAL A 250 3.68 -8.29 10.68
CA VAL A 250 2.75 -9.43 10.74
C VAL A 250 1.55 -9.07 9.87
N VAL A 251 1.40 -9.71 8.73
CA VAL A 251 0.46 -9.27 7.69
C VAL A 251 -0.48 -10.41 7.31
N SER A 252 -1.76 -10.06 7.20
CA SER A 252 -2.77 -10.98 6.66
C SER A 252 -2.42 -11.39 5.23
N ARG A 253 -2.56 -12.68 4.91
CA ARG A 253 -2.41 -13.18 3.52
C ARG A 253 -3.41 -12.57 2.55
N GLN A 254 -4.51 -11.98 3.05
CA GLN A 254 -5.53 -11.30 2.25
C GLN A 254 -5.22 -9.81 2.00
N ALA A 255 -4.12 -9.29 2.54
CA ALA A 255 -3.67 -7.94 2.23
C ALA A 255 -2.82 -7.92 0.94
N GLY A 256 -3.07 -6.96 0.06
CA GLY A 256 -2.29 -6.80 -1.17
C GLY A 256 -0.79 -6.56 -0.93
N SER A 257 -0.42 -6.02 0.24
CA SER A 257 0.97 -5.84 0.66
C SER A 257 1.63 -7.10 1.25
N SER A 258 0.97 -8.26 1.23
CA SER A 258 1.56 -9.53 1.66
C SER A 258 2.80 -9.92 0.83
N ASP A 259 2.90 -9.45 -0.40
CA ASP A 259 4.07 -9.64 -1.27
C ASP A 259 5.34 -8.87 -0.81
N LEU A 260 5.20 -7.91 0.10
CA LEU A 260 6.34 -7.24 0.74
C LEU A 260 6.94 -8.08 1.88
N VAL A 261 6.28 -9.14 2.30
CA VAL A 261 6.74 -9.99 3.41
C VAL A 261 7.68 -11.08 2.90
N ARG A 262 8.84 -11.18 3.54
CA ARG A 262 9.80 -12.29 3.41
C ARG A 262 9.80 -13.02 4.74
N GLU A 263 9.10 -14.17 4.78
CA GLU A 263 8.94 -14.96 6.01
C GLU A 263 10.29 -15.34 6.62
N GLY A 264 10.45 -15.07 7.91
CA GLY A 264 11.69 -15.31 8.63
C GLY A 264 12.73 -14.17 8.54
N GLU A 265 12.61 -13.26 7.59
CA GLU A 265 13.51 -12.13 7.40
C GLU A 265 12.91 -10.84 7.97
N ASN A 266 11.91 -10.29 7.26
CA ASN A 266 11.30 -9.01 7.62
C ASN A 266 9.90 -9.12 8.21
N GLY A 267 9.30 -10.33 8.24
CA GLY A 267 7.94 -10.48 8.76
C GLY A 267 7.43 -11.91 8.78
N CYS A 268 6.11 -12.00 8.99
CA CYS A 268 5.35 -13.25 9.04
C CYS A 268 3.96 -13.04 8.41
N LEU A 269 3.50 -14.04 7.65
CA LEU A 269 2.16 -14.06 7.06
C LEU A 269 1.26 -15.01 7.84
N PHE A 270 -0.01 -14.61 8.04
CA PHE A 270 -1.01 -15.44 8.70
C PHE A 270 -2.36 -15.41 7.98
N ASP A 271 -3.21 -16.38 8.27
CA ASP A 271 -4.61 -16.39 7.82
C ASP A 271 -5.43 -15.49 8.77
N PRO A 272 -6.14 -14.45 8.30
CA PRO A 272 -6.90 -13.54 9.16
C PRO A 272 -8.05 -14.22 9.93
N MET A 273 -8.42 -15.44 9.56
CA MET A 273 -9.39 -16.26 10.29
C MET A 273 -8.75 -17.11 11.40
N ASP A 274 -7.41 -17.15 11.48
CA ASP A 274 -6.63 -17.86 12.48
C ASP A 274 -5.98 -16.88 13.48
N GLU A 275 -6.67 -16.60 14.59
CA GLU A 275 -6.16 -15.71 15.65
C GLU A 275 -4.88 -16.26 16.30
N LYS A 276 -4.74 -17.59 16.38
CA LYS A 276 -3.53 -18.22 16.89
C LYS A 276 -2.34 -17.92 16.00
N GLY A 277 -2.54 -17.90 14.69
CA GLY A 277 -1.51 -17.53 13.72
C GLY A 277 -0.93 -16.12 13.97
N ILE A 278 -1.76 -15.17 14.43
CA ILE A 278 -1.26 -13.84 14.82
C ILE A 278 -0.33 -13.95 16.03
N THR A 279 -0.77 -14.69 17.09
CA THR A 279 0.03 -14.88 18.30
C THR A 279 1.37 -15.54 18.01
N ASP A 280 1.34 -16.65 17.26
CA ASP A 280 2.53 -17.43 16.89
C ASP A 280 3.53 -16.57 16.08
N CYS A 281 3.03 -15.74 15.15
CA CYS A 281 3.85 -14.77 14.41
C CYS A 281 4.49 -13.72 15.34
N LEU A 282 3.70 -13.16 16.26
CA LEU A 282 4.18 -12.15 17.20
C LEU A 282 5.25 -12.72 18.15
N GLU A 283 5.04 -13.92 18.71
CA GLU A 283 6.01 -14.60 19.56
C GLU A 283 7.33 -14.83 18.84
N LYS A 284 7.26 -15.41 17.65
CA LYS A 284 8.43 -15.67 16.80
C LYS A 284 9.23 -14.39 16.50
N LEU A 285 8.55 -13.31 16.15
CA LEU A 285 9.24 -12.05 15.84
C LEU A 285 9.79 -11.37 17.08
N LEU A 286 9.09 -11.40 18.22
CA LEU A 286 9.59 -10.85 19.48
C LEU A 286 10.90 -11.50 19.95
N GLU A 287 11.09 -12.80 19.70
CA GLU A 287 12.33 -13.52 20.02
C GLU A 287 13.52 -13.05 19.18
N THR A 288 13.27 -12.50 17.99
CA THR A 288 14.32 -11.98 17.11
C THR A 288 14.70 -10.54 17.35
N LEU A 289 13.95 -9.82 18.23
CA LEU A 289 14.23 -8.42 18.52
C LEU A 289 15.39 -8.31 19.52
N PRO A 290 16.37 -7.41 19.28
CA PRO A 290 17.43 -7.16 20.26
C PRO A 290 16.89 -6.51 21.51
N SER A 291 17.42 -6.90 22.67
CA SER A 291 17.11 -6.25 23.96
C SER A 291 17.64 -4.81 23.97
N GLY A 292 16.88 -3.89 24.59
CA GLY A 292 17.32 -2.52 24.82
C GLY A 292 17.53 -1.70 23.55
N ARG A 293 16.63 -1.80 22.57
CA ARG A 293 16.76 -1.09 21.29
C ARG A 293 16.81 0.43 21.45
N PRO A 294 17.88 1.08 21.00
CA PRO A 294 17.92 2.53 20.96
C PRO A 294 16.97 3.08 19.90
N VAL A 295 16.43 4.29 20.14
CA VAL A 295 15.69 5.02 19.10
C VAL A 295 16.68 5.62 18.12
N ALA A 296 16.86 4.96 16.99
CA ALA A 296 17.79 5.30 15.93
C ALA A 296 17.16 4.97 14.57
N LEU A 297 17.70 5.55 13.50
CA LEU A 297 17.31 5.17 12.14
C LEU A 297 17.76 3.72 11.89
N ARG A 298 16.78 2.85 11.62
CA ARG A 298 16.99 1.42 11.40
C ARG A 298 17.20 1.11 9.92
N GLU A 299 17.66 -0.10 9.63
CA GLU A 299 17.77 -0.59 8.26
C GLU A 299 16.40 -0.64 7.56
N ASN A 300 16.36 -0.32 6.27
CA ASN A 300 15.17 -0.48 5.44
C ASN A 300 14.99 -1.96 5.10
N LEU A 301 13.87 -2.54 5.50
CA LEU A 301 13.53 -3.96 5.33
C LEU A 301 12.65 -4.23 4.10
N LEU A 302 12.39 -3.21 3.24
CA LEU A 302 11.63 -3.41 2.00
C LEU A 302 12.38 -4.37 1.06
N PRO A 303 11.68 -5.35 0.46
CA PRO A 303 12.27 -6.30 -0.50
C PRO A 303 12.51 -5.67 -1.88
N TYR A 304 11.93 -4.50 -2.12
CA TYR A 304 12.04 -3.75 -3.38
C TYR A 304 12.66 -2.38 -3.16
N ARG A 305 13.43 -1.91 -4.15
CA ARG A 305 13.94 -0.54 -4.20
C ARG A 305 13.07 0.28 -5.15
N PHE A 306 12.53 1.40 -4.67
CA PHE A 306 11.65 2.26 -5.48
C PHE A 306 12.31 2.65 -6.80
N GLU A 307 13.57 3.09 -6.76
CA GLU A 307 14.30 3.53 -7.96
C GLU A 307 14.44 2.41 -9.00
N THR A 308 14.76 1.20 -8.57
CA THR A 308 14.87 0.05 -9.49
C THR A 308 13.52 -0.26 -10.13
N CYS A 309 12.47 -0.34 -9.32
CA CYS A 309 11.13 -0.65 -9.82
C CYS A 309 10.62 0.40 -10.82
N ILE A 310 10.84 1.69 -10.54
CA ILE A 310 10.39 2.76 -11.44
C ILE A 310 11.20 2.81 -12.74
N GLN A 311 12.52 2.56 -12.68
CA GLN A 311 13.36 2.49 -13.89
C GLN A 311 12.94 1.33 -14.80
N ASP A 312 12.65 0.16 -14.23
CA ASP A 312 12.18 -0.99 -14.99
C ASP A 312 10.80 -0.73 -15.59
N LEU A 313 9.88 -0.14 -14.80
CA LEU A 313 8.55 0.26 -15.30
C LEU A 313 8.66 1.23 -16.50
N LEU A 314 9.47 2.29 -16.37
CA LEU A 314 9.63 3.28 -17.45
C LEU A 314 10.26 2.67 -18.71
N LYS A 315 11.21 1.73 -18.56
CA LYS A 315 11.75 0.97 -19.71
C LYS A 315 10.65 0.14 -20.39
N GLU A 316 9.86 -0.62 -19.62
CA GLU A 316 8.77 -1.44 -20.13
C GLU A 316 7.70 -0.59 -20.84
N ILE A 317 7.33 0.57 -20.29
CA ILE A 317 6.37 1.51 -20.89
C ILE A 317 6.92 2.10 -22.21
N ASN A 318 8.21 2.39 -22.27
CA ASN A 318 8.84 2.97 -23.46
C ASN A 318 9.00 1.97 -24.62
N LEU A 319 8.88 0.66 -24.34
CA LEU A 319 8.84 -0.38 -25.38
C LEU A 319 7.47 -0.52 -26.05
N LEU A 320 6.42 0.07 -25.48
CA LEU A 320 5.10 0.16 -26.11
C LEU A 320 5.13 1.19 -27.25
#